data_a66146042f69f5b9cea48927d989ccee
#
_entry.id   a66146042f69f5b9cea48927d989ccee
#
_cell.length_a   1.000
_cell.length_b   1.000
_cell.length_c   1.000
_cell.angle_alpha   90.00
_cell.angle_beta   90.00
_cell.angle_gamma   90.00
#
_symmetry.space_group_name_H-M   'P 1'
#
loop_
_entity.id
_entity.type
_entity.pdbx_description
1 polymer ?
#
loop_
_entity_poly.entity_id
_entity_poly.type
_entity_poly.pdbx_seq_one_letter_code
_entity_poly.pdbx_strand_id
1 'polypeptide(L)'
;AAPSRSAQRISQVPTDDARRKRTGIEELDRVLGDGLVPGAVVLLAGEPGVGKSTLLIDVAAKWAGTGETTLYISGEESASQVKLRAARTGAVHDDLFLASENDLATVLGHVEEVSPSLLIVDSVQTISATGADGTPGGPAQVREVTAALARVAKNRNMAVLIVGHVTKDGSIAGPRTMEHLVDVVLSFEGDRHSGFRMVRATKNRFGPADEVGC
;
A
#
# COMPACT_ATOMS: atom_id res chain seq x y z
N ALA A 1 2.31 -9.26 -33.01
CA ALA A 1 1.50 -8.23 -32.34
C ALA A 1 2.34 -6.96 -32.19
N ALA A 2 1.77 -5.81 -32.50
CA ALA A 2 2.44 -4.53 -32.29
C ALA A 2 2.58 -4.26 -30.80
N PRO A 3 3.74 -3.81 -30.30
CA PRO A 3 3.92 -3.50 -28.88
C PRO A 3 3.06 -2.29 -28.49
N SER A 4 2.52 -2.33 -27.27
CA SER A 4 1.71 -1.22 -26.73
C SER A 4 2.53 0.06 -26.48
N ARG A 5 3.86 -0.07 -26.37
CA ARG A 5 4.82 1.03 -26.27
C ARG A 5 6.06 0.69 -27.08
N SER A 6 6.55 1.66 -27.85
CA SER A 6 7.78 1.50 -28.62
C SER A 6 9.01 1.45 -27.70
N ALA A 7 10.00 0.67 -28.10
CA ALA A 7 11.30 0.71 -27.43
C ALA A 7 11.91 2.12 -27.55
N GLN A 8 12.55 2.58 -26.50
CA GLN A 8 13.17 3.89 -26.42
C GLN A 8 14.66 3.76 -26.20
N ARG A 9 15.42 4.76 -26.60
CA ARG A 9 16.84 4.86 -26.23
C ARG A 9 16.92 5.08 -24.72
N ILE A 10 17.85 4.39 -24.07
CA ILE A 10 17.99 4.50 -22.60
C ILE A 10 18.19 5.95 -22.15
N SER A 11 18.89 6.77 -22.93
CA SER A 11 19.10 8.19 -22.65
C SER A 11 17.81 9.03 -22.68
N GLN A 12 16.76 8.52 -23.32
CA GLN A 12 15.48 9.19 -23.46
C GLN A 12 14.42 8.66 -22.47
N VAL A 13 14.73 7.60 -21.73
CA VAL A 13 13.85 7.08 -20.71
C VAL A 13 13.84 8.03 -19.52
N PRO A 14 12.67 8.59 -19.13
CA PRO A 14 12.60 9.47 -17.96
C PRO A 14 12.92 8.68 -16.68
N THR A 15 13.61 9.31 -15.74
CA THR A 15 13.89 8.73 -14.43
C THR A 15 12.70 8.93 -13.50
N ASP A 16 12.42 7.94 -12.65
CA ASP A 16 11.27 7.97 -11.74
C ASP A 16 11.45 8.98 -10.59
N ASP A 17 12.66 9.43 -10.32
CA ASP A 17 12.96 10.39 -9.26
C ASP A 17 12.19 11.72 -9.42
N ALA A 18 11.99 12.17 -10.66
CA ALA A 18 11.24 13.39 -10.94
C ALA A 18 9.73 13.26 -10.70
N ARG A 19 9.22 12.03 -10.46
CA ARG A 19 7.79 11.75 -10.30
C ARG A 19 7.39 11.44 -8.87
N ARG A 20 8.35 11.38 -7.94
CA ARG A 20 8.05 11.08 -6.55
C ARG A 20 7.14 12.13 -5.94
N LYS A 21 6.18 11.67 -5.17
CA LYS A 21 5.28 12.53 -4.42
C LYS A 21 5.34 12.17 -2.94
N ARG A 22 5.58 13.17 -2.10
CA ARG A 22 5.68 12.99 -0.66
C ARG A 22 4.34 12.57 -0.07
N THR A 23 4.38 11.68 0.92
CA THR A 23 3.20 11.24 1.67
C THR A 23 2.72 12.31 2.66
N GLY A 24 3.60 13.21 3.06
CA GLY A 24 3.36 14.18 4.12
C GLY A 24 3.70 13.65 5.52
N ILE A 25 4.11 12.41 5.64
CA ILE A 25 4.59 11.81 6.88
C ILE A 25 6.12 11.74 6.80
N GLU A 26 6.79 12.53 7.61
CA GLU A 26 8.24 12.74 7.51
C GLU A 26 9.05 11.44 7.69
N GLU A 27 8.71 10.64 8.69
CA GLU A 27 9.39 9.37 8.94
C GLU A 27 9.20 8.36 7.80
N LEU A 28 8.06 8.41 7.12
CA LEU A 28 7.76 7.55 5.98
C LEU A 28 8.48 8.05 4.72
N ASP A 29 8.46 9.34 4.45
CA ASP A 29 9.13 9.94 3.30
C ASP A 29 10.64 9.74 3.35
N ARG A 30 11.22 9.76 4.55
CA ARG A 30 12.65 9.48 4.75
C ARG A 30 13.02 8.09 4.26
N VAL A 31 12.27 7.04 4.65
CA VAL A 31 12.58 5.66 4.27
C VAL A 31 12.18 5.36 2.83
N LEU A 32 11.25 6.12 2.27
CA LEU A 32 10.83 6.01 0.86
C LEU A 32 11.76 6.77 -0.10
N GLY A 33 12.71 7.55 0.41
CA GLY A 33 13.56 8.40 -0.43
C GLY A 33 12.79 9.57 -1.05
N ASP A 34 12.05 10.31 -0.23
CA ASP A 34 11.23 11.49 -0.53
C ASP A 34 9.85 11.21 -1.15
N GLY A 35 9.32 10.01 -1.00
CA GLY A 35 7.91 9.77 -1.30
C GLY A 35 7.61 8.55 -2.15
N LEU A 36 6.39 8.50 -2.64
CA LEU A 36 5.87 7.39 -3.45
C LEU A 36 6.12 7.65 -4.93
N VAL A 37 6.56 6.61 -5.63
CA VAL A 37 6.69 6.61 -7.08
C VAL A 37 5.36 6.19 -7.70
N PRO A 38 4.77 6.95 -8.64
CA PRO A 38 3.56 6.53 -9.33
C PRO A 38 3.76 5.17 -10.04
N GLY A 39 2.80 4.27 -9.84
CA GLY A 39 2.88 2.90 -10.38
C GLY A 39 3.65 1.91 -9.51
N ALA A 40 4.25 2.35 -8.42
CA ALA A 40 4.96 1.49 -7.48
C ALA A 40 4.02 0.86 -6.46
N VAL A 41 4.39 -0.35 -6.02
CA VAL A 41 3.72 -1.06 -4.93
C VAL A 41 4.65 -1.11 -3.72
N VAL A 42 4.16 -0.62 -2.59
CA VAL A 42 4.86 -0.63 -1.30
C VAL A 42 4.13 -1.56 -0.35
N LEU A 43 4.85 -2.54 0.19
CA LEU A 43 4.36 -3.41 1.25
C LEU A 43 4.79 -2.86 2.60
N LEU A 44 3.83 -2.61 3.47
CA LEU A 44 4.06 -2.28 4.87
C LEU A 44 3.78 -3.52 5.71
N ALA A 45 4.83 -4.14 6.24
CA ALA A 45 4.76 -5.36 7.01
C ALA A 45 4.96 -5.08 8.51
N GLY A 46 4.23 -5.81 9.35
CA GLY A 46 4.38 -5.69 10.80
C GLY A 46 3.32 -6.48 11.55
N GLU A 47 3.49 -6.58 12.86
CA GLU A 47 2.52 -7.25 13.72
C GLU A 47 1.18 -6.50 13.75
N PRO A 48 0.04 -7.21 13.88
CA PRO A 48 -1.25 -6.56 14.05
C PRO A 48 -1.28 -5.67 15.31
N GLY A 49 -1.95 -4.52 15.20
CA GLY A 49 -2.21 -3.64 16.33
C GLY A 49 -1.05 -2.76 16.80
N VAL A 50 -0.01 -2.60 16.00
CA VAL A 50 1.14 -1.73 16.33
C VAL A 50 1.03 -0.30 15.75
N GLY A 51 -0.18 0.10 15.31
CA GLY A 51 -0.42 1.46 14.81
C GLY A 51 -0.28 1.64 13.30
N LYS A 52 -0.16 0.56 12.52
CA LYS A 52 -0.10 0.63 11.05
C LYS A 52 -1.32 1.31 10.44
N SER A 53 -2.51 0.92 10.88
CA SER A 53 -3.76 1.48 10.35
C SER A 53 -3.90 2.96 10.63
N THR A 54 -3.43 3.44 11.78
CA THR A 54 -3.42 4.86 12.13
C THR A 54 -2.47 5.64 11.21
N LEU A 55 -1.28 5.10 10.97
CA LEU A 55 -0.31 5.68 10.04
C LEU A 55 -0.90 5.77 8.63
N LEU A 56 -1.55 4.71 8.16
CA LEU A 56 -2.10 4.66 6.80
C LEU A 56 -3.28 5.60 6.59
N ILE A 57 -4.13 5.77 7.60
CA ILE A 57 -5.22 6.76 7.54
C ILE A 57 -4.66 8.18 7.47
N ASP A 58 -3.60 8.45 8.20
CA ASP A 58 -2.90 9.73 8.16
C ASP A 58 -2.30 10.01 6.77
N VAL A 59 -1.62 9.02 6.18
CA VAL A 59 -1.12 9.09 4.81
C VAL A 59 -2.26 9.35 3.83
N ALA A 60 -3.36 8.60 3.96
CA ALA A 60 -4.52 8.70 3.08
C ALA A 60 -5.11 10.13 3.06
N ALA A 61 -5.28 10.70 4.25
CA ALA A 61 -5.85 12.04 4.39
C ALA A 61 -4.90 13.14 3.88
N LYS A 62 -3.61 13.03 4.21
CA LYS A 62 -2.61 14.01 3.75
C LYS A 62 -2.42 13.98 2.24
N TRP A 63 -2.44 12.81 1.63
CA TRP A 63 -2.39 12.67 0.19
C TRP A 63 -3.61 13.31 -0.47
N ALA A 64 -4.81 13.05 0.03
CA ALA A 64 -6.06 13.66 -0.45
C ALA A 64 -6.02 15.19 -0.29
N GLY A 65 -5.42 15.70 0.79
CA GLY A 65 -5.28 17.13 1.05
C GLY A 65 -4.39 17.89 0.06
N THR A 66 -3.68 17.20 -0.81
CA THR A 66 -2.82 17.83 -1.84
C THR A 66 -3.52 18.00 -3.19
N GLY A 67 -4.84 17.79 -3.27
CA GLY A 67 -5.60 17.83 -4.52
C GLY A 67 -5.62 16.50 -5.27
N GLU A 68 -5.09 15.45 -4.67
CA GLU A 68 -5.11 14.08 -5.17
C GLU A 68 -6.27 13.29 -4.57
N THR A 69 -6.57 12.13 -5.14
CA THR A 69 -7.63 11.25 -4.66
C THR A 69 -7.03 9.97 -4.08
N THR A 70 -7.46 9.62 -2.87
CA THR A 70 -7.08 8.38 -2.19
C THR A 70 -8.27 7.44 -2.09
N LEU A 71 -8.04 6.15 -2.35
CA LEU A 71 -8.99 5.09 -2.05
C LEU A 71 -8.39 4.18 -0.97
N TYR A 72 -9.11 4.06 0.14
CA TYR A 72 -8.74 3.20 1.27
C TYR A 72 -9.68 2.00 1.30
N ILE A 73 -9.12 0.80 1.15
CA ILE A 73 -9.84 -0.46 1.23
C ILE A 73 -9.54 -1.12 2.56
N SER A 74 -10.60 -1.36 3.35
CA SER A 74 -10.52 -2.11 4.61
C SER A 74 -11.14 -3.49 4.42
N GLY A 75 -10.38 -4.53 4.73
CA GLY A 75 -10.84 -5.91 4.64
C GLY A 75 -11.39 -6.48 5.95
N GLU A 76 -11.08 -5.88 7.08
CA GLU A 76 -11.48 -6.36 8.40
C GLU A 76 -12.49 -5.46 9.10
N GLU A 77 -12.29 -4.15 9.01
CA GLU A 77 -13.15 -3.18 9.67
C GLU A 77 -14.24 -2.66 8.74
N SER A 78 -15.38 -2.32 9.29
CA SER A 78 -16.43 -1.62 8.54
C SER A 78 -16.03 -0.19 8.20
N ALA A 79 -16.67 0.38 7.18
CA ALA A 79 -16.42 1.77 6.80
C ALA A 79 -16.66 2.74 7.96
N SER A 80 -17.70 2.53 8.76
CA SER A 80 -18.00 3.38 9.91
C SER A 80 -16.94 3.29 11.01
N GLN A 81 -16.36 2.11 11.25
CA GLN A 81 -15.27 1.94 12.22
C GLN A 81 -13.99 2.69 11.78
N VAL A 82 -13.65 2.59 10.51
CA VAL A 82 -12.50 3.31 9.94
C VAL A 82 -12.74 4.81 9.99
N LYS A 83 -13.93 5.28 9.62
CA LYS A 83 -14.29 6.71 9.69
C LYS A 83 -14.22 7.25 11.12
N LEU A 84 -14.69 6.49 12.10
CA LEU A 84 -14.63 6.90 13.51
C LEU A 84 -13.18 7.10 13.96
N ARG A 85 -12.30 6.21 13.57
CA ARG A 85 -10.85 6.32 13.88
C ARG A 85 -10.21 7.51 13.14
N ALA A 86 -10.56 7.71 11.88
CA ALA A 86 -10.09 8.86 11.10
C ALA A 86 -10.53 10.19 11.71
N ALA A 87 -11.77 10.29 12.17
CA ALA A 87 -12.30 11.49 12.80
C ALA A 87 -11.54 11.86 14.09
N ARG A 88 -11.10 10.86 14.85
CA ARG A 88 -10.33 11.09 16.08
C ARG A 88 -8.97 11.73 15.85
N THR A 89 -8.37 11.52 14.69
CA THR A 89 -7.06 12.04 14.33
C THR A 89 -7.13 13.20 13.34
N GLY A 90 -8.34 13.66 13.00
CA GLY A 90 -8.54 14.72 12.02
C GLY A 90 -8.24 14.30 10.58
N ALA A 91 -8.27 13.01 10.29
CA ALA A 91 -7.95 12.45 8.98
C ALA A 91 -9.17 12.29 8.05
N VAL A 92 -10.18 13.14 8.20
CA VAL A 92 -11.37 13.15 7.33
C VAL A 92 -11.16 14.18 6.21
N HIS A 93 -11.31 13.72 4.96
CA HIS A 93 -11.16 14.58 3.78
C HIS A 93 -12.12 14.15 2.68
N ASP A 94 -12.66 15.08 1.91
CA ASP A 94 -13.64 14.80 0.85
C ASP A 94 -13.06 13.97 -0.30
N ASP A 95 -11.75 14.06 -0.58
CA ASP A 95 -11.07 13.30 -1.62
C ASP A 95 -10.47 11.98 -1.11
N LEU A 96 -10.77 11.61 0.12
CA LEU A 96 -10.48 10.30 0.69
C LEU A 96 -11.72 9.42 0.61
N PHE A 97 -11.67 8.42 -0.26
CA PHE A 97 -12.74 7.43 -0.45
C PHE A 97 -12.43 6.18 0.37
N LEU A 98 -13.46 5.59 0.93
CA LEU A 98 -13.35 4.44 1.82
C LEU A 98 -14.35 3.37 1.40
N ALA A 99 -13.88 2.12 1.28
CA ALA A 99 -14.74 0.97 1.07
C ALA A 99 -14.30 -0.20 1.95
N SER A 100 -15.28 -0.97 2.44
CA SER A 100 -15.04 -2.23 3.15
C SER A 100 -15.31 -3.37 2.18
N GLU A 101 -14.26 -4.09 1.78
CA GLU A 101 -14.32 -5.12 0.75
C GLU A 101 -13.35 -6.27 1.03
N ASN A 102 -13.74 -7.49 0.64
CA ASN A 102 -12.93 -8.70 0.78
C ASN A 102 -12.70 -9.41 -0.56
N ASP A 103 -13.25 -8.92 -1.64
CA ASP A 103 -13.14 -9.52 -2.98
C ASP A 103 -12.30 -8.65 -3.90
N LEU A 104 -11.27 -9.26 -4.51
CA LEU A 104 -10.35 -8.56 -5.40
C LEU A 104 -11.06 -7.89 -6.59
N ALA A 105 -11.98 -8.60 -7.24
CA ALA A 105 -12.70 -8.05 -8.39
C ALA A 105 -13.50 -6.79 -8.01
N THR A 106 -14.12 -6.79 -6.84
CA THR A 106 -14.86 -5.65 -6.31
C THR A 106 -13.91 -4.49 -5.95
N VAL A 107 -12.75 -4.78 -5.35
CA VAL A 107 -11.70 -3.77 -5.10
C VAL A 107 -11.28 -3.09 -6.40
N LEU A 108 -11.02 -3.86 -7.45
CA LEU A 108 -10.65 -3.32 -8.76
C LEU A 108 -11.77 -2.50 -9.40
N GLY A 109 -13.03 -2.88 -9.16
CA GLY A 109 -14.20 -2.08 -9.56
C GLY A 109 -14.24 -0.71 -8.90
N HIS A 110 -13.95 -0.64 -7.62
CA HIS A 110 -13.82 0.65 -6.90
C HIS A 110 -12.67 1.50 -7.44
N VAL A 111 -11.53 0.88 -7.76
CA VAL A 111 -10.40 1.58 -8.38
C VAL A 111 -10.80 2.21 -9.71
N GLU A 112 -11.53 1.48 -10.55
CA GLU A 112 -12.00 1.98 -11.83
C GLU A 112 -12.98 3.15 -11.66
N GLU A 113 -13.91 3.04 -10.72
CA GLU A 113 -14.92 4.07 -10.45
C GLU A 113 -14.32 5.35 -9.85
N VAL A 114 -13.43 5.22 -8.87
CA VAL A 114 -12.84 6.35 -8.14
C VAL A 114 -11.66 6.96 -8.88
N SER A 115 -10.91 6.16 -9.63
CA SER A 115 -9.65 6.56 -10.30
C SER A 115 -8.67 7.25 -9.35
N PRO A 116 -8.28 6.60 -8.22
CA PRO A 116 -7.38 7.23 -7.27
C PRO A 116 -5.95 7.30 -7.80
N SER A 117 -5.16 8.22 -7.27
CA SER A 117 -3.71 8.24 -7.48
C SER A 117 -2.95 7.46 -6.40
N LEU A 118 -3.62 7.17 -5.29
CA LEU A 118 -3.13 6.30 -4.22
C LEU A 118 -4.21 5.32 -3.79
N LEU A 119 -3.86 4.03 -3.79
CA LEU A 119 -4.69 2.96 -3.26
C LEU A 119 -4.02 2.39 -2.01
N ILE A 120 -4.77 2.27 -0.93
CA ILE A 120 -4.33 1.62 0.31
C ILE A 120 -5.20 0.39 0.54
N VAL A 121 -4.59 -0.75 0.79
CA VAL A 121 -5.28 -2.02 1.09
C VAL A 121 -4.83 -2.55 2.44
N ASP A 122 -5.75 -2.60 3.39
CA ASP A 122 -5.51 -3.08 4.76
C ASP A 122 -6.50 -4.21 5.10
N SER A 123 -6.10 -5.46 4.98
CA SER A 123 -4.79 -6.01 4.62
C SER A 123 -4.90 -6.89 3.38
N VAL A 124 -3.78 -7.20 2.76
CA VAL A 124 -3.76 -8.09 1.60
C VAL A 124 -4.27 -9.49 1.94
N GLN A 125 -4.04 -9.96 3.16
CA GLN A 125 -4.49 -11.28 3.64
C GLN A 125 -6.01 -11.41 3.77
N THR A 126 -6.73 -10.31 3.82
CA THR A 126 -8.19 -10.31 3.95
C THR A 126 -8.91 -10.24 2.61
N ILE A 127 -8.18 -10.08 1.52
CA ILE A 127 -8.73 -10.01 0.17
C ILE A 127 -8.63 -11.39 -0.48
N SER A 128 -9.71 -11.85 -1.08
CA SER A 128 -9.76 -13.10 -1.82
C SER A 128 -9.81 -12.87 -3.33
N ALA A 129 -9.13 -13.74 -4.07
CA ALA A 129 -9.16 -13.76 -5.53
C ALA A 129 -9.88 -15.01 -6.01
N THR A 130 -10.94 -14.83 -6.80
CA THR A 130 -11.64 -15.94 -7.46
C THR A 130 -10.72 -16.58 -8.49
N GLY A 131 -10.64 -17.91 -8.47
CA GLY A 131 -9.79 -18.67 -9.39
C GLY A 131 -8.39 -18.95 -8.87
N ALA A 132 -7.96 -18.33 -7.79
CA ALA A 132 -6.75 -18.73 -7.08
C ALA A 132 -7.05 -19.82 -6.04
N ASP A 133 -6.14 -20.75 -5.88
CA ASP A 133 -6.28 -21.84 -4.92
C ASP A 133 -6.12 -21.34 -3.47
N GLY A 134 -6.69 -22.12 -2.55
CA GLY A 134 -6.53 -21.86 -1.13
C GLY A 134 -7.53 -20.88 -0.53
N THR A 135 -7.32 -20.58 0.74
CA THR A 135 -8.15 -19.67 1.53
C THR A 135 -7.55 -18.27 1.58
N PRO A 136 -8.34 -17.22 1.84
CA PRO A 136 -7.81 -15.88 2.05
C PRO A 136 -6.69 -15.86 3.09
N GLY A 137 -5.61 -15.14 2.81
CA GLY A 137 -4.41 -15.10 3.65
C GLY A 137 -3.40 -16.21 3.38
N GLY A 138 -3.77 -17.26 2.63
CA GLY A 138 -2.84 -18.31 2.21
C GLY A 138 -1.88 -17.82 1.11
N PRO A 139 -0.75 -18.55 0.89
CA PRO A 139 0.29 -18.09 -0.03
C PRO A 139 -0.20 -17.87 -1.47
N ALA A 140 -1.02 -18.75 -2.01
CA ALA A 140 -1.52 -18.63 -3.38
C ALA A 140 -2.44 -17.43 -3.55
N GLN A 141 -3.35 -17.21 -2.60
CA GLN A 141 -4.27 -16.07 -2.59
C GLN A 141 -3.52 -14.74 -2.47
N VAL A 142 -2.59 -14.66 -1.53
CA VAL A 142 -1.80 -13.43 -1.29
C VAL A 142 -0.95 -13.09 -2.51
N ARG A 143 -0.33 -14.06 -3.16
CA ARG A 143 0.44 -13.84 -4.39
C ARG A 143 -0.44 -13.31 -5.52
N GLU A 144 -1.60 -13.93 -5.72
CA GLU A 144 -2.53 -13.52 -6.79
C GLU A 144 -3.07 -12.10 -6.56
N VAL A 145 -3.48 -11.78 -5.35
CA VAL A 145 -3.96 -10.43 -4.99
C VAL A 145 -2.86 -9.40 -5.20
N THR A 146 -1.66 -9.67 -4.68
CA THR A 146 -0.52 -8.75 -4.81
C THR A 146 -0.12 -8.55 -6.27
N ALA A 147 -0.06 -9.62 -7.07
CA ALA A 147 0.26 -9.53 -8.49
C ALA A 147 -0.78 -8.71 -9.26
N ALA A 148 -2.06 -8.90 -8.98
CA ALA A 148 -3.13 -8.14 -9.61
C ALA A 148 -3.06 -6.65 -9.27
N LEU A 149 -2.82 -6.31 -8.01
CA LEU A 149 -2.65 -4.92 -7.57
C LEU A 149 -1.41 -4.28 -8.23
N ALA A 150 -0.32 -5.02 -8.36
CA ALA A 150 0.88 -4.54 -9.03
C ALA A 150 0.63 -4.23 -10.52
N ARG A 151 -0.12 -5.08 -11.21
CA ARG A 151 -0.51 -4.84 -12.62
C ARG A 151 -1.34 -3.57 -12.77
N VAL A 152 -2.35 -3.41 -11.92
CA VAL A 152 -3.24 -2.24 -11.94
C VAL A 152 -2.49 -0.96 -11.59
N ALA A 153 -1.57 -1.02 -10.62
CA ALA A 153 -0.71 0.09 -10.26
C ALA A 153 0.06 0.63 -11.48
N LYS A 154 0.69 -0.27 -12.23
CA LYS A 154 1.45 0.09 -13.44
C LYS A 154 0.57 0.59 -14.56
N ASN A 155 -0.57 -0.06 -14.81
CA ASN A 155 -1.47 0.31 -15.89
C ASN A 155 -2.12 1.67 -15.68
N ARG A 156 -2.40 2.04 -14.42
CA ARG A 156 -3.05 3.30 -14.05
C ARG A 156 -2.09 4.37 -13.55
N ASN A 157 -0.80 4.05 -13.47
CA ASN A 157 0.20 4.95 -12.89
C ASN A 157 -0.20 5.40 -11.47
N MET A 158 -0.71 4.46 -10.69
CA MET A 158 -1.26 4.65 -9.36
C MET A 158 -0.29 4.06 -8.32
N ALA A 159 0.02 4.83 -7.28
CA ALA A 159 0.79 4.29 -6.15
C ALA A 159 -0.09 3.38 -5.30
N VAL A 160 0.46 2.27 -4.82
CA VAL A 160 -0.26 1.30 -4.00
C VAL A 160 0.50 1.02 -2.72
N LEU A 161 -0.16 1.18 -1.58
CA LEU A 161 0.32 0.75 -0.27
C LEU A 161 -0.49 -0.46 0.19
N ILE A 162 0.18 -1.58 0.43
CA ILE A 162 -0.43 -2.81 0.88
C ILE A 162 0.05 -3.11 2.30
N VAL A 163 -0.88 -3.40 3.20
CA VAL A 163 -0.55 -3.89 4.54
C VAL A 163 -0.45 -5.41 4.51
N GLY A 164 0.65 -5.93 5.03
CA GLY A 164 0.84 -7.34 5.29
C GLY A 164 1.07 -7.59 6.78
N HIS A 165 0.23 -8.40 7.40
CA HIS A 165 0.40 -8.79 8.79
C HIS A 165 1.43 -9.91 8.91
N VAL A 166 2.30 -9.81 9.93
CA VAL A 166 3.23 -10.85 10.30
C VAL A 166 2.67 -11.57 11.51
N THR A 167 2.45 -12.88 11.40
CA THR A 167 1.99 -13.71 12.52
C THR A 167 3.12 -14.62 13.00
N LYS A 168 3.16 -14.85 14.32
CA LYS A 168 4.20 -15.69 14.95
C LYS A 168 4.06 -17.17 14.62
N ASP A 169 2.84 -17.62 14.32
CA ASP A 169 2.54 -19.03 14.04
C ASP A 169 2.66 -19.42 12.56
N GLY A 170 2.86 -18.45 11.67
CA GLY A 170 2.98 -18.70 10.24
C GLY A 170 1.68 -19.12 9.55
N SER A 171 0.52 -19.01 10.21
CA SER A 171 -0.78 -19.40 9.64
C SER A 171 -1.21 -18.50 8.47
N ILE A 172 -0.70 -17.30 8.41
CA ILE A 172 -0.93 -16.33 7.35
C ILE A 172 0.37 -16.14 6.56
N ALA A 173 0.28 -16.04 5.23
CA ALA A 173 1.43 -15.80 4.39
C ALA A 173 2.12 -14.49 4.77
N GLY A 174 3.40 -14.57 5.08
CA GLY A 174 4.21 -13.43 5.50
C GLY A 174 4.81 -12.64 4.33
N PRO A 175 5.60 -11.59 4.63
CA PRO A 175 6.18 -10.70 3.62
C PRO A 175 7.03 -11.41 2.56
N ARG A 176 7.70 -12.50 2.90
CA ARG A 176 8.53 -13.27 1.97
C ARG A 176 7.77 -13.81 0.76
N THR A 177 6.47 -14.07 0.92
CA THR A 177 5.60 -14.51 -0.17
C THR A 177 5.39 -13.43 -1.22
N MET A 178 5.47 -12.18 -0.83
CA MET A 178 5.13 -11.00 -1.64
C MET A 178 6.32 -10.16 -2.06
N GLU A 179 7.47 -10.27 -1.38
CA GLU A 179 8.57 -9.30 -1.51
C GLU A 179 9.12 -9.17 -2.92
N HIS A 180 9.06 -10.21 -3.74
CA HIS A 180 9.51 -10.16 -5.13
C HIS A 180 8.45 -9.60 -6.09
N LEU A 181 7.21 -9.43 -5.62
CA LEU A 181 6.09 -8.86 -6.40
C LEU A 181 5.94 -7.36 -6.18
N VAL A 182 6.58 -6.81 -5.15
CA VAL A 182 6.48 -5.40 -4.77
C VAL A 182 7.80 -4.69 -5.00
N ASP A 183 7.75 -3.36 -5.09
CA ASP A 183 8.91 -2.52 -5.36
C ASP A 183 9.65 -2.12 -4.09
N VAL A 184 8.92 -1.97 -3.00
CA VAL A 184 9.44 -1.54 -1.69
C VAL A 184 8.80 -2.38 -0.60
N VAL A 185 9.61 -2.83 0.35
CA VAL A 185 9.13 -3.47 1.59
C VAL A 185 9.57 -2.64 2.77
N LEU A 186 8.60 -2.18 3.55
CA LEU A 186 8.82 -1.46 4.80
C LEU A 186 8.41 -2.37 5.96
N SER A 187 9.26 -2.44 6.98
CA SER A 187 8.94 -3.11 8.24
C SER A 187 8.52 -2.07 9.27
N PHE A 188 7.36 -2.29 9.86
CA PHE A 188 6.81 -1.40 10.88
C PHE A 188 6.91 -2.07 12.26
N GLU A 189 7.54 -1.37 13.19
CA GLU A 189 7.65 -1.76 14.57
C GLU A 189 7.05 -0.66 15.45
N GLY A 190 6.27 -1.06 16.45
CA GLY A 190 5.64 -0.12 17.36
C GLY A 190 5.54 -0.68 18.76
N ASP A 191 5.57 0.21 19.74
CA ASP A 191 5.32 -0.11 21.14
C ASP A 191 3.97 0.51 21.55
N ARG A 192 3.04 -0.35 21.94
CA ARG A 192 1.71 0.06 22.39
C ARG A 192 1.73 0.92 23.64
N HIS A 193 2.74 0.75 24.48
CA HIS A 193 2.83 1.44 25.78
C HIS A 193 3.50 2.80 25.70
N SER A 194 4.52 2.94 24.85
CA SER A 194 5.29 4.19 24.72
C SER A 194 4.80 5.09 23.58
N GLY A 195 3.96 4.58 22.69
CA GLY A 195 3.58 5.29 21.47
C GLY A 195 4.70 5.40 20.42
N PHE A 196 5.82 4.75 20.66
CA PHE A 196 6.95 4.71 19.74
C PHE A 196 6.60 3.90 18.49
N ARG A 197 6.97 4.44 17.33
CA ARG A 197 6.87 3.72 16.07
C ARG A 197 8.14 3.91 15.26
N MET A 198 8.55 2.86 14.57
CA MET A 198 9.71 2.86 13.70
C MET A 198 9.36 2.17 12.38
N VAL A 199 9.76 2.80 11.27
CA VAL A 199 9.61 2.24 9.94
C VAL A 199 10.99 2.05 9.34
N ARG A 200 11.25 0.86 8.79
CA ARG A 200 12.53 0.51 8.18
C ARG A 200 12.31 -0.04 6.77
N ALA A 201 13.08 0.44 5.80
CA ALA A 201 13.10 -0.15 4.47
C ALA A 201 13.98 -1.40 4.46
N THR A 202 13.40 -2.56 4.17
CA THR A 202 14.12 -3.83 4.01
C THR A 202 14.36 -4.17 2.54
N LYS A 203 13.62 -3.55 1.63
CA LYS A 203 13.81 -3.60 0.19
C LYS A 203 13.37 -2.26 -0.39
N ASN A 204 14.16 -1.70 -1.29
CA ASN A 204 13.77 -0.50 -2.03
C ASN A 204 14.39 -0.53 -3.43
N ARG A 205 13.56 -0.77 -4.43
CA ARG A 205 13.97 -0.82 -5.84
C ARG A 205 14.38 0.54 -6.38
N PHE A 206 13.97 1.64 -5.72
CA PHE A 206 14.17 3.01 -6.15
C PHE A 206 15.23 3.78 -5.34
N GLY A 207 15.87 3.15 -4.37
CA GLY A 207 16.82 3.82 -3.51
C GLY A 207 17.47 2.91 -2.48
N PRO A 208 18.19 3.48 -1.50
CA PRO A 208 18.85 2.68 -0.47
C PRO A 208 17.84 1.96 0.43
N ALA A 209 18.20 0.74 0.84
CA ALA A 209 17.55 0.03 1.93
C ALA A 209 18.25 0.37 3.26
N ASP A 210 17.71 -0.09 4.38
CA ASP A 210 18.20 0.11 5.76
C ASP A 210 18.08 1.54 6.30
N GLU A 211 17.39 2.43 5.60
CA GLU A 211 16.97 3.71 6.14
C GLU A 211 15.90 3.50 7.23
N VAL A 212 15.96 4.30 8.29
CA VAL A 212 15.05 4.21 9.43
C VAL A 212 14.35 5.55 9.65
N GLY A 213 13.03 5.51 9.76
CA GLY A 213 12.18 6.62 10.17
C GLY A 213 11.54 6.36 11.54
N CYS A 214 11.58 7.32 12.42
CA CYS A 214 11.00 7.25 13.76
C CYS A 214 9.96 8.34 13.97
#